data_472f6e2594daa2ce0eac84847f23bdeb
#
_entry.id   472f6e2594daa2ce0eac84847f23bdeb
#
_cell.length_a   1.000
_cell.length_b   1.000
_cell.length_c   1.000
_cell.angle_alpha   90.00
_cell.angle_beta   90.00
_cell.angle_gamma   90.00
#
_symmetry.space_group_name_H-M   'P 1'
#
loop_
_entity.id
_entity.type
_entity.pdbx_description
1 polymer ?
#
loop_
_entity_poly.entity_id
_entity_poly.type
_entity_poly.pdbx_seq_one_letter_code
_entity_poly.pdbx_strand_id
1 'polypeptide(L)'
;VLIAGFPAGSWGTNCYVVATGQGAECIVIDPGQDATAGVEQVVRENKLKPVAVLLTHGHIDHMFSVLPVCGAYDVTAWIHPDDRHLLADPMAGISKESAAMLLGGNHEFAEPDDVAELKDGLSLELAGLNFTVDHTPGHTRGSVTFTTPYLGPEDVPAVLFSGDVLFAGSIGRTDLPGGDHPAMLHTLATKILPMSDEIVVLPGHGGQTTIGREKATNPYLQDLEIPNL
;
A
#
# COMPACT_ATOMS: atom_id res chain seq x y z
N VAL A 1 4.94 17.81 4.32
CA VAL A 1 4.19 16.78 3.54
C VAL A 1 2.76 16.73 4.06
N LEU A 2 1.78 16.72 3.16
CA LEU A 2 0.38 16.47 3.46
C LEU A 2 0.10 14.99 3.22
N ILE A 3 -0.42 14.29 4.23
CA ILE A 3 -0.87 12.91 4.14
C ILE A 3 -2.31 12.86 4.65
N ALA A 4 -3.26 12.56 3.78
CA ALA A 4 -4.66 12.36 4.14
C ALA A 4 -5.00 10.88 3.95
N GLY A 5 -5.27 10.17 5.06
CA GLY A 5 -5.69 8.77 5.05
C GLY A 5 -7.15 8.64 5.45
N PHE A 6 -7.86 7.71 4.80
CA PHE A 6 -9.23 7.35 5.16
C PHE A 6 -9.51 5.87 4.89
N PRO A 7 -10.34 5.21 5.72
CA PRO A 7 -10.75 3.84 5.46
C PRO A 7 -11.74 3.80 4.29
N ALA A 8 -11.49 2.93 3.32
CA ALA A 8 -12.28 2.77 2.10
C ALA A 8 -13.19 1.52 2.20
N GLY A 9 -14.45 1.71 1.89
CA GLY A 9 -15.45 0.66 1.79
C GLY A 9 -15.66 -0.18 3.05
N SER A 10 -16.27 -1.34 2.87
CA SER A 10 -16.63 -2.26 3.97
C SER A 10 -15.42 -3.03 4.52
N TRP A 11 -14.35 -3.15 3.75
CA TRP A 11 -13.12 -3.81 4.20
C TRP A 11 -12.24 -2.89 5.04
N GLY A 12 -12.50 -1.57 4.98
CA GLY A 12 -11.79 -0.59 5.80
C GLY A 12 -10.32 -0.44 5.45
N THR A 13 -9.95 -0.74 4.19
CA THR A 13 -8.58 -0.55 3.69
C THR A 13 -8.22 0.92 3.70
N ASN A 14 -7.09 1.27 4.25
CA ASN A 14 -6.63 2.65 4.30
C ASN A 14 -6.14 3.10 2.92
N CYS A 15 -6.89 4.03 2.31
CA CYS A 15 -6.46 4.76 1.14
C CYS A 15 -5.74 6.05 1.58
N TYR A 16 -4.58 6.34 0.97
CA TYR A 16 -3.81 7.55 1.30
C TYR A 16 -3.68 8.47 0.09
N VAL A 17 -3.83 9.78 0.31
CA VAL A 17 -3.48 10.82 -0.66
C VAL A 17 -2.30 11.60 -0.09
N VAL A 18 -1.20 11.64 -0.84
CA VAL A 18 0.08 12.19 -0.37
C VAL A 18 0.57 13.29 -1.32
N ALA A 19 0.94 14.43 -0.76
CA ALA A 19 1.42 15.60 -1.49
C ALA A 19 2.51 16.34 -0.72
N THR A 20 3.26 17.19 -1.38
CA THR A 20 4.21 18.09 -0.71
C THR A 20 3.50 19.17 0.12
N GLY A 21 2.25 19.48 -0.21
CA GLY A 21 1.42 20.44 0.51
C GLY A 21 0.12 20.74 -0.23
N GLN A 22 -0.67 21.66 0.28
CA GLN A 22 -1.92 22.09 -0.33
C GLN A 22 -1.66 22.75 -1.70
N GLY A 23 -2.49 22.47 -2.69
CA GLY A 23 -2.38 23.01 -4.05
C GLY A 23 -1.34 22.31 -4.93
N ALA A 24 -0.64 21.30 -4.41
CA ALA A 24 0.42 20.59 -5.12
C ALA A 24 -0.13 19.39 -5.93
N GLU A 25 0.77 18.80 -6.72
CA GLU A 25 0.54 17.44 -7.24
C GLU A 25 0.49 16.44 -6.10
N CYS A 26 -0.25 15.34 -6.29
CA CYS A 26 -0.36 14.28 -5.29
C CYS A 26 -0.35 12.90 -5.93
N ILE A 27 -0.09 11.90 -5.11
CA ILE A 27 -0.28 10.50 -5.44
C ILE A 27 -1.40 9.92 -4.60
N VAL A 28 -2.04 8.87 -5.11
CA VAL A 28 -3.02 8.07 -4.38
C VAL A 28 -2.41 6.70 -4.13
N ILE A 29 -2.45 6.21 -2.89
CA ILE A 29 -1.95 4.88 -2.51
C ILE A 29 -3.14 4.03 -2.11
N ASP A 30 -3.25 2.82 -2.69
CA ASP A 30 -4.25 1.80 -2.42
C ASP A 30 -5.70 2.35 -2.45
N PRO A 31 -6.21 2.82 -3.59
CA PRO A 31 -7.60 3.21 -3.72
C PRO A 31 -8.51 1.96 -3.70
N GLY A 32 -8.86 1.53 -2.50
CA GLY A 32 -9.66 0.34 -2.22
C GLY A 32 -11.14 0.49 -2.59
N GLN A 33 -11.98 -0.35 -1.97
CA GLN A 33 -13.42 -0.37 -2.25
C GLN A 33 -14.05 1.01 -1.99
N ASP A 34 -14.80 1.52 -2.98
CA ASP A 34 -15.53 2.80 -2.89
C ASP A 34 -14.66 4.03 -2.57
N ALA A 35 -13.34 3.94 -2.80
CA ALA A 35 -12.39 5.01 -2.48
C ALA A 35 -12.55 6.26 -3.35
N THR A 36 -13.16 6.18 -4.54
CA THR A 36 -13.23 7.27 -5.52
C THR A 36 -13.78 8.56 -4.91
N ALA A 37 -14.90 8.50 -4.19
CA ALA A 37 -15.51 9.68 -3.56
C ALA A 37 -14.63 10.31 -2.47
N GLY A 38 -13.93 9.47 -1.68
CA GLY A 38 -12.98 9.94 -0.66
C GLY A 38 -11.75 10.63 -1.29
N VAL A 39 -11.20 10.05 -2.36
CA VAL A 39 -10.11 10.66 -3.13
C VAL A 39 -10.54 12.01 -3.69
N GLU A 40 -11.69 12.09 -4.36
CA GLU A 40 -12.24 13.33 -4.91
C GLU A 40 -12.45 14.41 -3.83
N GLN A 41 -12.94 14.01 -2.65
CA GLN A 41 -13.11 14.92 -1.53
C GLN A 41 -11.77 15.51 -1.09
N VAL A 42 -10.75 14.67 -0.81
CA VAL A 42 -9.43 15.12 -0.38
C VAL A 42 -8.78 16.01 -1.44
N VAL A 43 -8.85 15.62 -2.71
CA VAL A 43 -8.32 16.37 -3.85
C VAL A 43 -8.95 17.76 -3.92
N ARG A 44 -10.28 17.86 -3.85
CA ARG A 44 -11.02 19.13 -3.90
C ARG A 44 -10.71 20.03 -2.69
N GLU A 45 -10.77 19.49 -1.47
CA GLU A 45 -10.57 20.26 -0.24
C GLU A 45 -9.16 20.85 -0.14
N ASN A 46 -8.16 20.12 -0.62
CA ASN A 46 -6.77 20.53 -0.58
C ASN A 46 -6.27 21.11 -1.92
N LYS A 47 -7.14 21.21 -2.95
CA LYS A 47 -6.81 21.70 -4.30
C LYS A 47 -5.66 20.95 -4.94
N LEU A 48 -5.62 19.64 -4.74
CA LEU A 48 -4.55 18.77 -5.23
C LEU A 48 -4.77 18.37 -6.69
N LYS A 49 -3.69 17.89 -7.32
CA LYS A 49 -3.70 17.34 -8.68
C LYS A 49 -3.09 15.92 -8.64
N PRO A 50 -3.90 14.85 -8.73
CA PRO A 50 -3.38 13.49 -8.83
C PRO A 50 -2.51 13.31 -10.08
N VAL A 51 -1.37 12.64 -9.92
CA VAL A 51 -0.42 12.35 -11.01
C VAL A 51 -0.03 10.87 -11.09
N ALA A 52 -0.32 10.08 -10.08
CA ALA A 52 -0.10 8.64 -10.08
C ALA A 52 -0.98 7.94 -9.04
N VAL A 53 -1.22 6.64 -9.27
CA VAL A 53 -1.71 5.68 -8.28
C VAL A 53 -0.61 4.69 -7.97
N LEU A 54 -0.27 4.47 -6.71
CA LEU A 54 0.67 3.46 -6.24
C LEU A 54 -0.10 2.34 -5.54
N LEU A 55 0.20 1.09 -5.87
CA LEU A 55 -0.38 -0.08 -5.23
C LEU A 55 0.68 -0.83 -4.43
N THR A 56 0.40 -1.04 -3.15
CA THR A 56 1.24 -1.88 -2.29
C THR A 56 1.18 -3.34 -2.71
N HIS A 57 0.02 -3.79 -3.16
CA HIS A 57 -0.21 -5.13 -3.70
C HIS A 57 -1.55 -5.22 -4.45
N GLY A 58 -1.82 -6.38 -5.06
CA GLY A 58 -2.95 -6.55 -5.98
C GLY A 58 -4.24 -7.10 -5.36
N HIS A 59 -4.39 -7.24 -4.04
CA HIS A 59 -5.65 -7.71 -3.45
C HIS A 59 -6.79 -6.74 -3.74
N ILE A 60 -7.98 -7.31 -3.92
CA ILE A 60 -9.18 -6.60 -4.38
C ILE A 60 -9.56 -5.41 -3.50
N ASP A 61 -9.36 -5.52 -2.21
CA ASP A 61 -9.68 -4.46 -1.24
C ASP A 61 -8.73 -3.26 -1.31
N HIS A 62 -7.52 -3.42 -1.88
CA HIS A 62 -6.57 -2.34 -2.13
C HIS A 62 -6.69 -1.73 -3.52
N MET A 63 -7.11 -2.52 -4.52
CA MET A 63 -7.10 -2.10 -5.92
C MET A 63 -8.50 -1.81 -6.52
N PHE A 64 -9.56 -2.01 -5.77
CA PHE A 64 -10.95 -1.97 -6.26
C PHE A 64 -11.30 -0.71 -7.06
N SER A 65 -10.85 0.46 -6.61
CA SER A 65 -11.11 1.74 -7.27
C SER A 65 -9.96 2.23 -8.15
N VAL A 66 -8.95 1.40 -8.45
CA VAL A 66 -7.81 1.81 -9.31
C VAL A 66 -8.29 2.26 -10.68
N LEU A 67 -9.11 1.44 -11.35
CA LEU A 67 -9.60 1.74 -12.70
C LEU A 67 -10.37 3.07 -12.76
N PRO A 68 -11.41 3.30 -11.92
CA PRO A 68 -12.12 4.58 -11.93
C PRO A 68 -11.27 5.78 -11.50
N VAL A 69 -10.31 5.61 -10.55
CA VAL A 69 -9.42 6.71 -10.14
C VAL A 69 -8.44 7.06 -11.26
N CYS A 70 -7.79 6.06 -11.87
CA CYS A 70 -6.89 6.31 -12.99
C CYS A 70 -7.62 6.97 -14.17
N GLY A 71 -8.83 6.49 -14.52
CA GLY A 71 -9.63 7.07 -15.60
C GLY A 71 -10.11 8.50 -15.31
N ALA A 72 -10.44 8.82 -14.05
CA ALA A 72 -10.92 10.16 -13.68
C ALA A 72 -9.83 11.24 -13.78
N TYR A 73 -8.56 10.87 -13.56
CA TYR A 73 -7.43 11.81 -13.50
C TYR A 73 -6.42 11.64 -14.64
N ASP A 74 -6.61 10.63 -15.49
CA ASP A 74 -5.69 10.28 -16.60
C ASP A 74 -4.26 10.06 -16.09
N VAL A 75 -4.11 9.11 -15.15
CA VAL A 75 -2.85 8.86 -14.44
C VAL A 75 -2.44 7.40 -14.48
N THR A 76 -1.13 7.14 -14.44
CA THR A 76 -0.51 5.82 -14.41
C THR A 76 -0.75 5.11 -13.08
N ALA A 77 -1.12 3.83 -13.13
CA ALA A 77 -1.07 2.92 -11.98
C ALA A 77 0.29 2.22 -11.89
N TRP A 78 0.85 2.14 -10.69
CA TRP A 78 2.12 1.46 -10.43
C TRP A 78 1.88 0.24 -9.55
N ILE A 79 2.30 -0.93 -10.01
CA ILE A 79 2.16 -2.21 -9.30
C ILE A 79 3.37 -3.11 -9.58
N HIS A 80 3.69 -4.00 -8.64
CA HIS A 80 4.71 -5.01 -8.87
C HIS A 80 4.24 -6.03 -9.92
N PRO A 81 5.10 -6.49 -10.87
CA PRO A 81 4.70 -7.39 -11.96
C PRO A 81 4.07 -8.70 -11.47
N ASP A 82 4.50 -9.23 -10.32
CA ASP A 82 3.96 -10.48 -9.77
C ASP A 82 2.49 -10.37 -9.33
N ASP A 83 1.99 -9.15 -9.07
CA ASP A 83 0.59 -8.90 -8.71
C ASP A 83 -0.21 -8.22 -9.83
N ARG A 84 0.43 -7.82 -10.93
CA ARG A 84 -0.23 -7.08 -12.02
C ARG A 84 -1.45 -7.81 -12.59
N HIS A 85 -1.39 -9.14 -12.69
CA HIS A 85 -2.51 -9.95 -13.19
C HIS A 85 -3.79 -9.81 -12.36
N LEU A 86 -3.66 -9.43 -11.08
CA LEU A 86 -4.80 -9.22 -10.16
C LEU A 86 -5.62 -7.97 -10.53
N LEU A 87 -5.08 -7.03 -11.29
CA LEU A 87 -5.84 -5.86 -11.78
C LEU A 87 -7.01 -6.28 -12.67
N ALA A 88 -6.81 -7.29 -13.49
CA ALA A 88 -7.84 -7.83 -14.38
C ALA A 88 -8.61 -9.02 -13.77
N ASP A 89 -7.96 -9.80 -12.90
CA ASP A 89 -8.55 -10.96 -12.24
C ASP A 89 -8.30 -10.94 -10.72
N PRO A 90 -8.94 -10.03 -9.98
CA PRO A 90 -8.76 -9.95 -8.52
C PRO A 90 -9.24 -11.18 -7.77
N MET A 91 -10.11 -12.00 -8.40
CA MET A 91 -10.59 -13.25 -7.80
C MET A 91 -9.48 -14.30 -7.65
N ALA A 92 -8.40 -14.19 -8.42
CA ALA A 92 -7.23 -15.05 -8.30
C ALA A 92 -6.45 -14.81 -6.97
N GLY A 93 -6.61 -13.67 -6.33
CA GLY A 93 -5.94 -13.31 -5.06
C GLY A 93 -6.76 -13.60 -3.80
N ILE A 94 -7.99 -14.12 -3.90
CA ILE A 94 -8.86 -14.36 -2.75
C ILE A 94 -9.28 -15.82 -2.63
N SER A 95 -9.81 -16.22 -1.47
CA SER A 95 -10.35 -17.58 -1.30
C SER A 95 -11.59 -17.79 -2.17
N LYS A 96 -11.85 -19.05 -2.56
CA LYS A 96 -13.03 -19.39 -3.36
C LYS A 96 -14.34 -19.04 -2.64
N GLU A 97 -14.35 -19.14 -1.33
CA GLU A 97 -15.50 -18.78 -0.49
C GLU A 97 -15.76 -17.27 -0.53
N SER A 98 -14.69 -16.47 -0.40
CA SER A 98 -14.79 -15.00 -0.50
C SER A 98 -15.19 -14.56 -1.89
N ALA A 99 -14.65 -15.18 -2.94
CA ALA A 99 -15.04 -14.92 -4.32
C ALA A 99 -16.53 -15.13 -4.56
N ALA A 100 -17.10 -16.23 -4.02
CA ALA A 100 -18.52 -16.53 -4.16
C ALA A 100 -19.44 -15.48 -3.50
N MET A 101 -18.99 -14.86 -2.40
CA MET A 101 -19.73 -13.78 -1.73
C MET A 101 -19.67 -12.46 -2.49
N LEU A 102 -18.57 -12.19 -3.21
CA LEU A 102 -18.34 -10.95 -3.95
C LEU A 102 -18.99 -10.95 -5.34
N LEU A 103 -19.25 -12.11 -5.93
CA LEU A 103 -19.87 -12.26 -7.27
C LEU A 103 -21.32 -11.76 -7.37
N GLY A 104 -21.91 -11.26 -6.28
CA GLY A 104 -23.26 -10.67 -6.28
C GLY A 104 -23.37 -9.28 -6.92
N GLY A 105 -22.27 -8.66 -7.36
CA GLY A 105 -22.22 -7.35 -8.01
C GLY A 105 -21.66 -7.42 -9.43
N ASN A 106 -22.22 -6.60 -10.35
CA ASN A 106 -21.63 -6.37 -11.67
C ASN A 106 -20.43 -5.42 -11.52
N HIS A 107 -19.26 -5.94 -11.15
CA HIS A 107 -18.03 -5.18 -11.14
C HIS A 107 -17.16 -5.60 -12.32
N GLU A 108 -16.79 -4.64 -13.15
CA GLU A 108 -15.79 -4.84 -14.20
C GLU A 108 -14.41 -4.50 -13.64
N PHE A 109 -13.51 -5.47 -13.66
CA PHE A 109 -12.11 -5.28 -13.35
C PHE A 109 -11.29 -5.38 -14.63
N ALA A 110 -10.43 -4.43 -14.84
CA ALA A 110 -9.51 -4.39 -15.96
C ALA A 110 -8.23 -3.65 -15.55
N GLU A 111 -7.16 -3.88 -16.26
CA GLU A 111 -6.00 -3.01 -16.13
C GLU A 111 -6.37 -1.58 -16.59
N PRO A 112 -5.89 -0.53 -15.88
CA PRO A 112 -5.90 0.83 -16.40
C PRO A 112 -5.15 0.92 -17.74
N ASP A 113 -5.44 1.96 -18.53
CA ASP A 113 -4.81 2.17 -19.85
C ASP A 113 -3.28 2.33 -19.74
N ASP A 114 -2.78 2.87 -18.62
CA ASP A 114 -1.36 3.03 -18.35
C ASP A 114 -0.96 2.39 -17.01
N VAL A 115 -0.13 1.34 -17.09
CA VAL A 115 0.38 0.58 -15.94
C VAL A 115 1.88 0.48 -16.02
N ALA A 116 2.56 0.97 -15.00
CA ALA A 116 4.00 0.88 -14.82
C ALA A 116 4.37 -0.15 -13.73
N GLU A 117 5.56 -0.73 -13.85
CA GLU A 117 6.02 -1.81 -12.98
C GLU A 117 6.93 -1.30 -11.87
N LEU A 118 6.63 -1.73 -10.64
CA LEU A 118 7.48 -1.55 -9.47
C LEU A 118 8.53 -2.66 -9.39
N LYS A 119 9.68 -2.35 -8.79
CA LYS A 119 10.74 -3.32 -8.50
C LYS A 119 11.51 -2.94 -7.25
N ASP A 120 12.17 -3.92 -6.66
CA ASP A 120 12.99 -3.71 -5.46
C ASP A 120 14.08 -2.65 -5.68
N GLY A 121 14.23 -1.77 -4.70
CA GLY A 121 15.22 -0.68 -4.72
C GLY A 121 14.91 0.45 -5.70
N LEU A 122 13.74 0.48 -6.34
CA LEU A 122 13.36 1.58 -7.22
C LEU A 122 13.15 2.85 -6.40
N SER A 123 13.78 3.95 -6.86
CA SER A 123 13.50 5.30 -6.38
C SER A 123 12.52 5.98 -7.34
N LEU A 124 11.34 6.35 -6.84
CA LEU A 124 10.29 7.03 -7.60
C LEU A 124 10.22 8.50 -7.20
N GLU A 125 10.46 9.38 -8.13
CA GLU A 125 10.22 10.82 -7.97
C GLU A 125 8.86 11.17 -8.57
N LEU A 126 7.85 11.34 -7.72
CA LEU A 126 6.46 11.63 -8.12
C LEU A 126 5.89 12.73 -7.23
N ALA A 127 5.15 13.66 -7.83
CA ALA A 127 4.50 14.77 -7.10
C ALA A 127 5.47 15.61 -6.22
N GLY A 128 6.75 15.69 -6.60
CA GLY A 128 7.80 16.34 -5.81
C GLY A 128 8.21 15.57 -4.54
N LEU A 129 7.81 14.32 -4.42
CA LEU A 129 8.17 13.39 -3.35
C LEU A 129 9.08 12.30 -3.90
N ASN A 130 9.96 11.76 -3.04
CA ASN A 130 10.82 10.65 -3.37
C ASN A 130 10.41 9.41 -2.56
N PHE A 131 10.01 8.36 -3.25
CA PHE A 131 9.63 7.08 -2.66
C PHE A 131 10.69 6.03 -2.94
N THR A 132 11.17 5.37 -1.89
CA THR A 132 11.92 4.11 -2.04
C THR A 132 10.92 2.96 -2.04
N VAL A 133 11.03 2.09 -3.04
CA VAL A 133 10.22 0.88 -3.17
C VAL A 133 11.03 -0.30 -2.67
N ASP A 134 10.52 -1.00 -1.67
CA ASP A 134 11.06 -2.29 -1.22
C ASP A 134 10.10 -3.41 -1.61
N HIS A 135 10.60 -4.43 -2.32
CA HIS A 135 9.84 -5.65 -2.57
C HIS A 135 9.78 -6.48 -1.29
N THR A 136 8.58 -6.74 -0.83
CA THR A 136 8.28 -7.31 0.49
C THR A 136 7.30 -8.48 0.39
N PRO A 137 7.66 -9.56 -0.36
CA PRO A 137 6.76 -10.69 -0.58
C PRO A 137 6.42 -11.43 0.69
N GLY A 138 5.25 -12.09 0.68
CA GLY A 138 4.79 -12.93 1.78
C GLY A 138 3.28 -12.84 2.00
N HIS A 139 2.69 -11.65 1.99
CA HIS A 139 1.24 -11.47 1.95
C HIS A 139 0.71 -11.77 0.53
N THR A 140 1.34 -11.17 -0.48
CA THR A 140 1.26 -11.57 -1.88
C THR A 140 2.68 -11.74 -2.44
N ARG A 141 2.78 -12.24 -3.67
CA ARG A 141 4.08 -12.36 -4.37
C ARG A 141 4.63 -10.99 -4.76
N GLY A 142 3.75 -10.05 -5.10
CA GLY A 142 4.09 -8.72 -5.55
C GLY A 142 3.95 -7.64 -4.48
N SER A 143 3.81 -7.98 -3.20
CA SER A 143 3.76 -6.98 -2.13
C SER A 143 5.01 -6.11 -2.13
N VAL A 144 4.78 -4.79 -2.06
CA VAL A 144 5.83 -3.79 -1.89
C VAL A 144 5.47 -2.84 -0.74
N THR A 145 6.48 -2.19 -0.19
CA THR A 145 6.31 -1.06 0.71
C THR A 145 6.89 0.20 0.09
N PHE A 146 6.36 1.37 0.47
CA PHE A 146 6.86 2.67 0.03
C PHE A 146 7.36 3.46 1.23
N THR A 147 8.62 3.86 1.21
CA THR A 147 9.19 4.75 2.22
C THR A 147 9.43 6.12 1.60
N THR A 148 8.98 7.19 2.26
CA THR A 148 9.24 8.56 1.84
C THR A 148 9.74 9.39 3.03
N PRO A 149 10.74 10.30 2.84
CA PRO A 149 11.11 11.27 3.86
C PRO A 149 9.93 12.11 4.30
N TYR A 150 9.76 12.31 5.60
CA TYR A 150 8.71 13.18 6.12
C TYR A 150 9.28 14.57 6.43
N LEU A 151 8.84 15.55 5.65
CA LEU A 151 9.24 16.95 5.82
C LEU A 151 8.08 17.71 6.49
N GLY A 152 7.78 17.34 7.73
CA GLY A 152 6.74 17.94 8.55
C GLY A 152 7.30 18.58 9.83
N PRO A 153 6.41 19.16 10.66
CA PRO A 153 6.81 19.79 11.92
C PRO A 153 7.17 18.79 13.03
N GLU A 154 6.75 17.53 12.91
CA GLU A 154 7.08 16.47 13.84
C GLU A 154 8.51 15.96 13.57
N ASP A 155 9.20 15.52 14.62
CA ASP A 155 10.54 14.91 14.53
C ASP A 155 10.44 13.44 14.06
N VAL A 156 9.97 13.27 12.82
CA VAL A 156 9.78 11.98 12.14
C VAL A 156 10.65 11.97 10.90
N PRO A 157 11.62 11.05 10.78
CA PRO A 157 12.55 11.06 9.64
C PRO A 157 11.88 10.62 8.33
N ALA A 158 10.96 9.66 8.41
CA ALA A 158 10.28 9.09 7.25
C ALA A 158 8.94 8.45 7.63
N VAL A 159 8.14 8.21 6.60
CA VAL A 159 6.88 7.47 6.69
C VAL A 159 6.97 6.24 5.79
N LEU A 160 6.51 5.09 6.31
CA LEU A 160 6.40 3.82 5.61
C LEU A 160 4.93 3.50 5.34
N PHE A 161 4.55 3.42 4.08
CA PHE A 161 3.27 2.81 3.66
C PHE A 161 3.51 1.32 3.52
N SER A 162 3.09 0.55 4.52
CA SER A 162 3.44 -0.87 4.63
C SER A 162 2.47 -1.79 3.90
N GLY A 163 1.35 -1.29 3.37
CA GLY A 163 0.30 -2.16 2.89
C GLY A 163 -0.04 -3.22 3.94
N ASP A 164 -0.12 -4.47 3.52
CA ASP A 164 -0.43 -5.61 4.37
C ASP A 164 0.82 -6.42 4.79
N VAL A 165 1.96 -5.75 4.89
CA VAL A 165 3.19 -6.37 5.43
C VAL A 165 3.22 -6.25 6.95
N LEU A 166 3.00 -5.04 7.50
CA LEU A 166 3.12 -4.76 8.94
C LEU A 166 1.94 -3.92 9.41
N PHE A 167 1.29 -4.38 10.47
CA PHE A 167 0.21 -3.69 11.18
C PHE A 167 0.59 -3.37 12.63
N ALA A 168 -0.19 -2.56 13.30
CA ALA A 168 -0.08 -2.34 14.74
C ALA A 168 -0.37 -3.65 15.50
N GLY A 169 0.69 -4.30 15.99
CA GLY A 169 0.63 -5.56 16.75
C GLY A 169 0.37 -6.82 15.91
N SER A 170 0.45 -6.75 14.58
CA SER A 170 0.22 -7.90 13.70
C SER A 170 0.94 -7.76 12.37
N ILE A 171 0.75 -8.74 11.49
CA ILE A 171 1.21 -8.77 10.10
C ILE A 171 0.06 -9.20 9.17
N GLY A 172 0.21 -8.98 7.88
CA GLY A 172 -0.71 -9.51 6.88
C GLY A 172 -0.77 -11.04 6.89
N ARG A 173 -1.95 -11.58 6.61
CA ARG A 173 -2.14 -13.03 6.47
C ARG A 173 -1.35 -13.56 5.27
N THR A 174 -0.97 -14.83 5.34
CA THR A 174 -0.12 -15.47 4.33
C THR A 174 -0.74 -16.76 3.77
N ASP A 175 -2.03 -16.96 4.01
CA ASP A 175 -2.78 -18.17 3.66
C ASP A 175 -3.73 -18.00 2.45
N LEU A 176 -3.74 -16.81 1.84
CA LEU A 176 -4.45 -16.55 0.58
C LEU A 176 -3.61 -16.99 -0.65
N PRO A 177 -4.22 -17.13 -1.83
CA PRO A 177 -3.47 -17.42 -3.04
C PRO A 177 -2.35 -16.42 -3.28
N GLY A 178 -1.13 -16.91 -3.48
CA GLY A 178 0.08 -16.08 -3.61
C GLY A 178 0.77 -15.77 -2.29
N GLY A 179 0.15 -16.06 -1.14
CA GLY A 179 0.77 -15.91 0.18
C GLY A 179 1.83 -16.97 0.48
N ASP A 180 2.86 -16.58 1.25
CA ASP A 180 4.00 -17.42 1.64
C ASP A 180 4.53 -16.97 3.01
N HIS A 181 4.26 -17.76 4.05
CA HIS A 181 4.66 -17.40 5.41
C HIS A 181 6.18 -17.36 5.63
N PRO A 182 6.98 -18.32 5.15
CA PRO A 182 8.43 -18.20 5.17
C PRO A 182 8.96 -16.94 4.48
N ALA A 183 8.41 -16.57 3.32
CA ALA A 183 8.77 -15.33 2.63
C ALA A 183 8.41 -14.10 3.46
N MET A 184 7.26 -14.07 4.14
CA MET A 184 6.87 -12.99 5.04
C MET A 184 7.88 -12.83 6.18
N LEU A 185 8.26 -13.91 6.85
CA LEU A 185 9.25 -13.87 7.94
C LEU A 185 10.62 -13.37 7.43
N HIS A 186 11.02 -13.80 6.24
CA HIS A 186 12.23 -13.29 5.60
C HIS A 186 12.14 -11.78 5.30
N THR A 187 11.03 -11.33 4.74
CA THR A 187 10.74 -9.90 4.50
C THR A 187 10.83 -9.08 5.79
N LEU A 188 10.19 -9.54 6.87
CA LEU A 188 10.22 -8.86 8.16
C LEU A 188 11.65 -8.75 8.70
N ALA A 189 12.42 -9.84 8.62
CA ALA A 189 13.79 -9.89 9.11
C ALA A 189 14.76 -9.01 8.30
N THR A 190 14.60 -8.97 6.96
CA THR A 190 15.58 -8.32 6.07
C THR A 190 15.21 -6.90 5.66
N LYS A 191 13.92 -6.57 5.62
CA LYS A 191 13.42 -5.25 5.19
C LYS A 191 12.90 -4.41 6.35
N ILE A 192 12.17 -5.00 7.32
CA ILE A 192 11.50 -4.25 8.39
C ILE A 192 12.40 -4.08 9.62
N LEU A 193 12.99 -5.15 10.14
CA LEU A 193 13.83 -5.08 11.34
C LEU A 193 15.03 -4.12 11.22
N PRO A 194 15.69 -3.96 10.05
CA PRO A 194 16.80 -3.00 9.90
C PRO A 194 16.37 -1.52 9.88
N MET A 195 15.06 -1.21 9.71
CA MET A 195 14.58 0.17 9.65
C MET A 195 14.77 0.91 10.98
N SER A 196 14.89 2.24 10.93
CA SER A 196 14.95 3.11 12.10
C SER A 196 13.65 3.08 12.90
N ASP A 197 13.78 3.10 14.23
CA ASP A 197 12.66 2.99 15.16
C ASP A 197 11.67 4.17 15.07
N GLU A 198 12.15 5.34 14.65
CA GLU A 198 11.37 6.59 14.54
C GLU A 198 10.48 6.63 13.29
N ILE A 199 10.62 5.69 12.35
CA ILE A 199 9.77 5.66 11.16
C ILE A 199 8.33 5.37 11.56
N VAL A 200 7.43 6.24 11.11
CA VAL A 200 5.99 6.05 11.27
C VAL A 200 5.47 5.09 10.20
N VAL A 201 4.68 4.11 10.62
CA VAL A 201 4.07 3.11 9.73
C VAL A 201 2.61 3.45 9.51
N LEU A 202 2.24 3.57 8.24
CA LEU A 202 0.88 3.76 7.74
C LEU A 202 0.45 2.47 7.03
N PRO A 203 -0.28 1.59 7.73
CA PRO A 203 -0.61 0.26 7.20
C PRO A 203 -1.82 0.27 6.27
N GLY A 204 -2.01 -0.83 5.54
CA GLY A 204 -3.20 -1.07 4.72
C GLY A 204 -4.48 -1.19 5.55
N HIS A 205 -4.40 -1.68 6.78
CA HIS A 205 -5.54 -1.78 7.69
C HIS A 205 -5.20 -1.32 9.10
N GLY A 206 -6.21 -0.78 9.79
CA GLY A 206 -6.10 -0.36 11.18
C GLY A 206 -5.38 0.96 11.38
N GLY A 207 -4.90 1.19 12.61
CA GLY A 207 -4.25 2.45 12.99
C GLY A 207 -2.76 2.48 12.68
N GLN A 208 -2.21 3.70 12.63
CA GLN A 208 -0.76 3.91 12.48
C GLN A 208 0.02 3.39 13.69
N THR A 209 1.29 3.07 13.45
CA THR A 209 2.24 2.65 14.48
C THR A 209 3.65 3.20 14.17
N THR A 210 4.69 2.70 14.82
CA THR A 210 6.09 2.99 14.49
C THR A 210 6.90 1.70 14.43
N ILE A 211 7.98 1.72 13.67
CA ILE A 211 8.89 0.56 13.59
C ILE A 211 9.40 0.16 14.99
N GLY A 212 9.79 1.13 15.82
CA GLY A 212 10.28 0.86 17.18
C GLY A 212 9.22 0.22 18.08
N ARG A 213 7.95 0.67 18.01
CA ARG A 213 6.86 0.04 18.75
C ARG A 213 6.67 -1.41 18.32
N GLU A 214 6.64 -1.65 17.02
CA GLU A 214 6.42 -3.00 16.50
C GLU A 214 7.59 -3.93 16.82
N LYS A 215 8.83 -3.48 16.72
CA LYS A 215 10.00 -4.23 17.21
C LYS A 215 9.88 -4.61 18.69
N ALA A 216 9.33 -3.72 19.52
CA ALA A 216 9.21 -3.95 20.96
C ALA A 216 8.02 -4.83 21.35
N THR A 217 6.93 -4.84 20.58
CA THR A 217 5.65 -5.42 21.04
C THR A 217 4.96 -6.36 20.07
N ASN A 218 5.33 -6.36 18.78
CA ASN A 218 4.69 -7.20 17.78
C ASN A 218 5.18 -8.65 17.91
N PRO A 219 4.30 -9.62 18.19
CA PRO A 219 4.71 -11.01 18.43
C PRO A 219 5.40 -11.66 17.23
N TYR A 220 5.15 -11.17 16.02
CA TYR A 220 5.80 -11.69 14.79
C TYR A 220 7.22 -11.17 14.59
N LEU A 221 7.64 -10.12 15.30
CA LEU A 221 8.98 -9.55 15.21
C LEU A 221 9.88 -9.95 16.39
N GLN A 222 9.31 -10.44 17.51
CA GLN A 222 10.05 -10.70 18.75
C GLN A 222 11.13 -11.79 18.62
N ASP A 223 10.86 -12.84 17.84
CA ASP A 223 11.72 -14.01 17.68
C ASP A 223 12.51 -14.01 16.35
N LEU A 224 12.44 -12.90 15.60
CA LEU A 224 13.16 -12.77 14.35
C LEU A 224 14.57 -12.23 14.58
N GLU A 225 15.54 -12.88 13.96
CA GLU A 225 16.93 -12.40 13.91
C GLU A 225 17.20 -11.76 12.53
N ILE A 226 17.96 -10.66 12.52
CA ILE A 226 18.46 -10.09 11.27
C ILE A 226 19.48 -11.08 10.71
N PRO A 227 19.30 -11.62 9.49
CA PRO A 227 20.26 -12.53 8.91
C PRO A 227 21.63 -11.85 8.81
N ASN A 228 22.68 -12.55 9.24
CA ASN A 228 24.05 -12.07 9.01
C ASN A 228 24.29 -12.00 7.49
N LEU A 229 24.55 -10.81 6.98
CA LEU A 229 24.93 -10.55 5.59
C LEU A 229 26.36 -11.02 5.31
#